data_4a98a6d979fed3659e296a546f468b32
#
_entry.id   4a98a6d979fed3659e296a546f468b32
#
_cell.length_a   1.000
_cell.length_b   1.000
_cell.length_c   1.000
_cell.angle_alpha   90.00
_cell.angle_beta   90.00
_cell.angle_gamma   90.00
#
_symmetry.space_group_name_H-M   'P 1'
#
loop_
_entity.id
_entity.type
_entity.pdbx_description
1 polymer ?
#
loop_
_entity_poly.entity_id
_entity_poly.type
_entity_poly.pdbx_seq_one_letter_code
_entity_poly.pdbx_strand_id
1 'polypeptide(L)'
;MFLCTASCLAGSPHANREGAVPGDSTAILATVTAFHAALAAGDSTAALALLAPDAVVLESGEVETRAEYAAHHLAADIEFSRAVPSQRVVTLVHSEGAVAWVAATSTARGTFRDRAVASQGAELMVLSRTDAGWRIRAIHWSSRRL
;
A
#
# COMPACT_ATOMS: atom_id res chain seq x y z
N MET A 1 -56.77 -6.79 37.06
CA MET A 1 -56.72 -6.97 35.61
C MET A 1 -55.97 -5.77 35.07
N PHE A 2 -54.60 -5.90 35.02
CA PHE A 2 -53.70 -4.83 34.58
C PHE A 2 -53.06 -5.29 33.27
N LEU A 3 -53.39 -4.59 32.18
CA LEU A 3 -52.71 -4.76 30.89
C LEU A 3 -51.37 -4.01 30.92
N CYS A 4 -50.28 -4.75 30.76
CA CYS A 4 -48.94 -4.20 30.56
C CYS A 4 -48.71 -4.16 29.06
N THR A 5 -48.74 -2.97 28.46
CA THR A 5 -48.34 -2.76 27.06
C THR A 5 -46.84 -2.61 26.98
N ALA A 6 -46.17 -3.61 26.43
CA ALA A 6 -44.73 -3.55 26.14
C ALA A 6 -44.51 -2.78 24.81
N SER A 7 -43.92 -1.58 24.91
CA SER A 7 -43.40 -0.84 23.74
C SER A 7 -42.08 -1.45 23.29
N CYS A 8 -42.09 -2.11 22.14
CA CYS A 8 -40.88 -2.50 21.42
C CYS A 8 -40.27 -1.27 20.76
N LEU A 9 -39.14 -0.81 21.30
CA LEU A 9 -38.23 0.13 20.61
C LEU A 9 -37.45 -0.65 19.56
N ALA A 10 -37.83 -0.48 18.30
CA ALA A 10 -37.07 -0.96 17.16
C ALA A 10 -35.79 -0.12 17.04
N GLY A 11 -34.65 -0.68 17.46
CA GLY A 11 -33.33 -0.12 17.18
C GLY A 11 -33.01 -0.22 15.70
N SER A 12 -32.93 0.91 15.01
CA SER A 12 -32.43 0.99 13.63
C SER A 12 -30.95 0.58 13.59
N PRO A 13 -30.54 -0.32 12.70
CA PRO A 13 -29.13 -0.58 12.47
C PRO A 13 -28.55 0.61 11.70
N HIS A 14 -27.79 1.45 12.37
CA HIS A 14 -26.92 2.42 11.70
C HIS A 14 -25.77 1.65 11.05
N ALA A 15 -25.98 1.19 9.83
CA ALA A 15 -24.92 0.80 8.95
C ALA A 15 -24.28 2.08 8.40
N ASN A 16 -23.30 2.65 9.12
CA ASN A 16 -22.40 3.64 8.55
C ASN A 16 -21.52 2.93 7.53
N ARG A 17 -22.00 2.83 6.29
CA ARG A 17 -21.18 2.63 5.12
C ARG A 17 -20.64 3.99 4.70
N GLU A 18 -19.66 4.51 5.41
CA GLU A 18 -18.79 5.55 4.85
C GLU A 18 -17.89 4.88 3.80
N GLY A 19 -18.45 4.73 2.61
CA GLY A 19 -17.66 4.35 1.44
C GLY A 19 -16.64 5.44 1.14
N ALA A 20 -15.44 5.05 0.74
CA ALA A 20 -14.40 5.97 0.27
C ALA A 20 -15.00 6.97 -0.72
N VAL A 21 -14.78 8.26 -0.51
CA VAL A 21 -15.16 9.29 -1.47
C VAL A 21 -14.43 9.00 -2.77
N PRO A 22 -15.08 8.92 -3.94
CA PRO A 22 -14.45 8.50 -5.19
C PRO A 22 -13.14 9.24 -5.53
N GLY A 23 -13.03 10.53 -5.16
CA GLY A 23 -11.81 11.33 -5.33
C GLY A 23 -10.62 10.85 -4.47
N ASP A 24 -10.88 10.25 -3.32
CA ASP A 24 -9.83 9.75 -2.44
C ASP A 24 -9.19 8.48 -2.98
N SER A 25 -9.96 7.54 -3.49
CA SER A 25 -9.44 6.31 -4.09
C SER A 25 -8.51 6.61 -5.27
N THR A 26 -8.85 7.60 -6.11
CA THR A 26 -8.01 8.03 -7.22
C THR A 26 -6.69 8.62 -6.73
N ALA A 27 -6.72 9.50 -5.73
CA ALA A 27 -5.52 10.13 -5.17
C ALA A 27 -4.62 9.12 -4.43
N ILE A 28 -5.22 8.17 -3.71
CA ILE A 28 -4.52 7.07 -3.04
C ILE A 28 -3.78 6.21 -4.06
N LEU A 29 -4.47 5.76 -5.12
CA LEU A 29 -3.88 4.96 -6.18
C LEU A 29 -2.81 5.73 -6.95
N ALA A 30 -2.98 7.03 -7.17
CA ALA A 30 -1.97 7.87 -7.81
C ALA A 30 -0.68 7.91 -6.98
N THR A 31 -0.77 8.02 -5.65
CA THR A 31 0.39 7.99 -4.74
C THR A 31 1.14 6.66 -4.83
N VAL A 32 0.43 5.54 -4.75
CA VAL A 32 1.02 4.20 -4.85
C VAL A 32 1.64 3.97 -6.23
N THR A 33 0.96 4.36 -7.30
CA THR A 33 1.46 4.25 -8.67
C THR A 33 2.71 5.11 -8.88
N ALA A 34 2.73 6.32 -8.35
CA ALA A 34 3.89 7.21 -8.43
C ALA A 34 5.12 6.63 -7.71
N PHE A 35 4.91 5.97 -6.56
CA PHE A 35 6.00 5.30 -5.85
C PHE A 35 6.65 4.20 -6.70
N HIS A 36 5.86 3.30 -7.27
CA HIS A 36 6.37 2.25 -8.16
C HIS A 36 7.00 2.82 -9.44
N ALA A 37 6.43 3.88 -10.00
CA ALA A 37 7.00 4.56 -11.16
C ALA A 37 8.37 5.18 -10.84
N ALA A 38 8.53 5.76 -9.65
CA ALA A 38 9.81 6.31 -9.19
C ALA A 38 10.89 5.23 -9.06
N LEU A 39 10.54 4.06 -8.48
CA LEU A 39 11.46 2.92 -8.43
C LEU A 39 11.87 2.46 -9.83
N ALA A 40 10.92 2.29 -10.73
CA ALA A 40 11.19 1.85 -12.11
C ALA A 40 12.00 2.89 -12.91
N ALA A 41 11.83 4.18 -12.62
CA ALA A 41 12.62 5.27 -13.23
C ALA A 41 14.02 5.42 -12.61
N GLY A 42 14.27 4.85 -11.43
CA GLY A 42 15.49 5.05 -10.68
C GLY A 42 15.55 6.35 -9.90
N ASP A 43 14.39 6.97 -9.66
CA ASP A 43 14.28 8.25 -8.93
C ASP A 43 14.06 8.01 -7.43
N SER A 44 15.16 7.82 -6.72
CA SER A 44 15.16 7.63 -5.26
C SER A 44 14.58 8.84 -4.51
N THR A 45 14.79 10.05 -5.00
CA THR A 45 14.27 11.28 -4.39
C THR A 45 12.75 11.33 -4.48
N ALA A 46 12.19 11.04 -5.65
CA ALA A 46 10.73 10.98 -5.83
C ALA A 46 10.11 9.83 -5.01
N ALA A 47 10.73 8.65 -4.98
CA ALA A 47 10.25 7.54 -4.16
C ALA A 47 10.19 7.91 -2.68
N LEU A 48 11.27 8.46 -2.13
CA LEU A 48 11.34 8.89 -0.73
C LEU A 48 10.37 10.03 -0.40
N ALA A 49 10.10 10.94 -1.33
CA ALA A 49 9.16 12.03 -1.12
C ALA A 49 7.70 11.55 -0.94
N LEU A 50 7.37 10.34 -1.42
CA LEU A 50 6.05 9.74 -1.26
C LEU A 50 5.89 8.99 0.06
N LEU A 51 6.99 8.69 0.76
CA LEU A 51 6.97 8.10 2.10
C LEU A 51 6.79 9.18 3.17
N ALA A 52 5.98 8.90 4.18
CA ALA A 52 5.91 9.73 5.39
C ALA A 52 7.26 9.73 6.12
N PRO A 53 7.59 10.77 6.91
CA PRO A 53 8.85 10.81 7.67
C PRO A 53 9.06 9.63 8.61
N ASP A 54 7.97 9.10 9.17
CA ASP A 54 7.91 7.97 10.08
C ASP A 54 7.49 6.65 9.40
N ALA A 55 7.63 6.57 8.08
CA ALA A 55 7.29 5.36 7.34
C ALA A 55 8.19 4.19 7.72
N VAL A 56 7.60 2.99 7.66
CA VAL A 56 8.30 1.72 7.87
C VAL A 56 8.12 0.81 6.66
N VAL A 57 9.15 0.02 6.37
CA VAL A 57 9.12 -1.04 5.35
C VAL A 57 9.33 -2.37 6.03
N LEU A 58 8.45 -3.33 5.77
CA LEU A 58 8.47 -4.68 6.31
C LEU A 58 8.70 -5.65 5.15
N GLU A 59 9.84 -6.31 5.16
CA GLU A 59 10.17 -7.33 4.17
C GLU A 59 11.11 -8.39 4.77
N SER A 60 10.96 -9.64 4.34
CA SER A 60 11.87 -10.75 4.69
C SER A 60 12.07 -10.98 6.21
N GLY A 61 11.11 -10.55 7.04
CA GLY A 61 11.16 -10.66 8.50
C GLY A 61 11.84 -9.49 9.19
N GLU A 62 12.26 -8.46 8.44
CA GLU A 62 12.85 -7.24 8.95
C GLU A 62 11.86 -6.07 8.91
N VAL A 63 12.11 -5.07 9.76
CA VAL A 63 11.37 -3.80 9.79
C VAL A 63 12.39 -2.68 9.71
N GLU A 64 12.31 -1.87 8.67
CA GLU A 64 13.18 -0.73 8.47
C GLU A 64 12.40 0.58 8.60
N THR A 65 13.02 1.55 9.26
CA THR A 65 12.58 2.95 9.18
C THR A 65 12.82 3.49 7.75
N ARG A 66 12.16 4.61 7.43
CA ARG A 66 12.41 5.31 6.14
C ARG A 66 13.90 5.61 5.90
N ALA A 67 14.64 5.94 6.95
CA ALA A 67 16.07 6.26 6.85
C ALA A 67 16.93 5.01 6.55
N GLU A 68 16.64 3.90 7.22
CA GLU A 68 17.31 2.62 7.00
C GLU A 68 16.98 2.06 5.61
N TYR A 69 15.72 2.10 5.19
CA TYR A 69 15.32 1.73 3.84
C TYR A 69 16.06 2.55 2.78
N ALA A 70 16.14 3.87 2.95
CA ALA A 70 16.88 4.75 2.04
C ALA A 70 18.37 4.41 1.97
N ALA A 71 18.98 3.99 3.09
CA ALA A 71 20.41 3.68 3.17
C ALA A 71 20.75 2.27 2.66
N HIS A 72 19.86 1.30 2.84
CA HIS A 72 20.21 -0.12 2.66
C HIS A 72 19.49 -0.81 1.51
N HIS A 73 18.17 -0.62 1.35
CA HIS A 73 17.36 -1.42 0.41
C HIS A 73 16.88 -0.68 -0.83
N LEU A 74 16.60 0.62 -0.75
CA LEU A 74 16.03 1.40 -1.86
C LEU A 74 16.82 1.26 -3.17
N ALA A 75 18.15 1.25 -3.10
CA ALA A 75 19.00 1.11 -4.29
C ALA A 75 18.82 -0.26 -4.96
N ALA A 76 18.68 -1.33 -4.16
CA ALA A 76 18.48 -2.69 -4.66
C ALA A 76 17.07 -2.84 -5.26
N ASP A 77 16.05 -2.23 -4.66
CA ASP A 77 14.69 -2.24 -5.19
C ASP A 77 14.59 -1.49 -6.51
N ILE A 78 15.28 -0.36 -6.64
CA ILE A 78 15.40 0.38 -7.89
C ILE A 78 16.07 -0.48 -8.95
N GLU A 79 17.22 -1.11 -8.63
CA GLU A 79 17.93 -1.98 -9.56
C GLU A 79 17.03 -3.14 -10.03
N PHE A 80 16.34 -3.80 -9.10
CA PHE A 80 15.41 -4.87 -9.40
C PHE A 80 14.24 -4.40 -10.26
N SER A 81 13.58 -3.31 -9.88
CA SER A 81 12.39 -2.77 -10.58
C SER A 81 12.72 -2.35 -12.02
N ARG A 82 13.94 -1.90 -12.28
CA ARG A 82 14.42 -1.56 -13.63
C ARG A 82 14.79 -2.77 -14.47
N ALA A 83 15.29 -3.82 -13.84
CA ALA A 83 15.78 -5.01 -14.53
C ALA A 83 14.68 -6.05 -14.80
N VAL A 84 13.67 -6.14 -13.93
CA VAL A 84 12.68 -7.21 -13.96
C VAL A 84 11.28 -6.64 -14.18
N PRO A 85 10.69 -6.82 -15.37
CA PRO A 85 9.31 -6.43 -15.60
C PRO A 85 8.36 -7.12 -14.62
N SER A 86 7.45 -6.32 -14.03
CA SER A 86 6.44 -6.80 -13.10
C SER A 86 5.06 -6.35 -13.53
N GLN A 87 4.10 -7.28 -13.48
CA GLN A 87 2.68 -6.97 -13.62
C GLN A 87 2.06 -6.89 -12.24
N ARG A 88 1.55 -5.72 -11.89
CA ARG A 88 0.91 -5.44 -10.61
C ARG A 88 -0.60 -5.31 -10.78
N VAL A 89 -1.35 -5.98 -9.91
CA VAL A 89 -2.81 -5.96 -9.89
C VAL A 89 -3.26 -5.50 -8.51
N VAL A 90 -3.92 -4.36 -8.45
CA VAL A 90 -4.57 -3.88 -7.22
C VAL A 90 -5.80 -4.72 -6.95
N THR A 91 -5.88 -5.32 -5.77
CA THR A 91 -6.98 -6.18 -5.34
C THR A 91 -7.93 -5.49 -4.38
N LEU A 92 -7.45 -4.47 -3.65
CA LEU A 92 -8.24 -3.71 -2.70
C LEU A 92 -7.72 -2.28 -2.59
N VAL A 93 -8.64 -1.32 -2.55
CA VAL A 93 -8.41 0.06 -2.10
C VAL A 93 -9.49 0.37 -1.07
N HIS A 94 -9.09 0.79 0.11
CA HIS A 94 -10.04 1.21 1.13
C HIS A 94 -9.50 2.45 1.85
N SER A 95 -10.40 3.35 2.26
CA SER A 95 -10.05 4.51 3.08
C SER A 95 -11.07 4.71 4.18
N GLU A 96 -10.60 5.14 5.34
CA GLU A 96 -11.41 5.47 6.51
C GLU A 96 -10.83 6.75 7.14
N GLY A 97 -11.58 7.84 7.00
CA GLY A 97 -11.13 9.15 7.44
C GLY A 97 -9.82 9.58 6.74
N ALA A 98 -8.77 9.78 7.52
CA ALA A 98 -7.46 10.20 7.04
C ALA A 98 -6.48 9.04 6.79
N VAL A 99 -6.94 7.78 6.86
CA VAL A 99 -6.12 6.58 6.67
C VAL A 99 -6.67 5.78 5.50
N ALA A 100 -5.77 5.16 4.75
CA ALA A 100 -6.12 4.27 3.65
C ALA A 100 -5.17 3.08 3.60
N TRP A 101 -5.63 2.00 2.96
CA TRP A 101 -4.77 0.87 2.63
C TRP A 101 -5.07 0.33 1.24
N VAL A 102 -4.01 -0.11 0.60
CA VAL A 102 -4.03 -0.69 -0.74
C VAL A 102 -3.36 -2.05 -0.69
N ALA A 103 -4.10 -3.08 -1.11
CA ALA A 103 -3.52 -4.41 -1.31
C ALA A 103 -3.37 -4.68 -2.80
N ALA A 104 -2.25 -5.31 -3.16
CA ALA A 104 -1.96 -5.69 -4.53
C ALA A 104 -1.22 -7.04 -4.58
N THR A 105 -1.32 -7.70 -5.72
CA THR A 105 -0.45 -8.82 -6.08
C THR A 105 0.41 -8.44 -7.27
N SER A 106 1.54 -9.11 -7.42
CA SER A 106 2.42 -8.90 -8.57
C SER A 106 2.95 -10.22 -9.12
N THR A 107 3.29 -10.23 -10.39
CA THR A 107 4.03 -11.32 -11.03
C THR A 107 5.23 -10.72 -11.73
N ALA A 108 6.42 -11.15 -11.35
CA ALA A 108 7.68 -10.70 -11.94
C ALA A 108 8.35 -11.86 -12.69
N ARG A 109 8.79 -11.59 -13.92
CA ARG A 109 9.50 -12.54 -14.76
C ARG A 109 10.61 -11.84 -15.53
N GLY A 110 11.82 -12.39 -15.47
CA GLY A 110 12.97 -11.79 -16.15
C GLY A 110 14.29 -12.40 -15.70
N THR A 111 15.34 -11.61 -15.80
CA THR A 111 16.68 -11.97 -15.30
C THR A 111 17.21 -10.85 -14.43
N PHE A 112 17.75 -11.19 -13.28
CA PHE A 112 18.37 -10.25 -12.37
C PHE A 112 19.71 -10.81 -11.88
N ARG A 113 20.80 -10.06 -12.08
CA ARG A 113 22.17 -10.46 -11.73
C ARG A 113 22.49 -11.90 -12.23
N ASP A 114 22.23 -12.13 -13.53
CA ASP A 114 22.43 -13.42 -14.23
C ASP A 114 21.60 -14.60 -13.70
N ARG A 115 20.58 -14.34 -12.90
CA ARG A 115 19.66 -15.36 -12.39
C ARG A 115 18.26 -15.15 -12.95
N ALA A 116 17.64 -16.24 -13.38
CA ALA A 116 16.24 -16.22 -13.78
C ALA A 116 15.35 -15.88 -12.57
N VAL A 117 14.45 -14.93 -12.78
CA VAL A 117 13.43 -14.53 -11.83
C VAL A 117 12.07 -14.96 -12.35
N ALA A 118 11.34 -15.72 -11.54
CA ALA A 118 9.94 -16.01 -11.71
C ALA A 118 9.31 -16.01 -10.31
N SER A 119 8.59 -14.96 -9.96
CA SER A 119 8.04 -14.80 -8.61
C SER A 119 6.63 -14.22 -8.64
N GLN A 120 5.90 -14.51 -7.58
CA GLN A 120 4.63 -13.91 -7.25
C GLN A 120 4.77 -13.18 -5.92
N GLY A 121 4.35 -11.92 -5.89
CA GLY A 121 4.40 -11.07 -4.71
C GLY A 121 3.01 -10.70 -4.22
N ALA A 122 2.95 -10.32 -2.94
CA ALA A 122 1.84 -9.61 -2.34
C ALA A 122 2.36 -8.36 -1.65
N GLU A 123 1.56 -7.30 -1.70
CA GLU A 123 1.88 -5.98 -1.16
C GLU A 123 0.71 -5.46 -0.36
N LEU A 124 1.01 -4.87 0.78
CA LEU A 124 0.08 -4.01 1.52
C LEU A 124 0.76 -2.67 1.78
N MET A 125 0.14 -1.59 1.32
CA MET A 125 0.54 -0.23 1.65
C MET A 125 -0.51 0.44 2.52
N VAL A 126 -0.08 1.04 3.62
CA VAL A 126 -0.90 1.91 4.48
C VAL A 126 -0.50 3.36 4.22
N LEU A 127 -1.49 4.20 4.00
CA LEU A 127 -1.29 5.61 3.70
C LEU A 127 -2.04 6.48 4.71
N SER A 128 -1.57 7.71 4.89
CA SER A 128 -2.31 8.74 5.61
C SER A 128 -2.39 10.02 4.80
N ARG A 129 -3.47 10.74 4.99
CA ARG A 129 -3.67 12.07 4.41
C ARG A 129 -2.88 13.10 5.19
N THR A 130 -2.18 13.97 4.48
CA THR A 130 -1.45 15.13 4.99
C THR A 130 -1.89 16.38 4.23
N ASP A 131 -1.46 17.55 4.65
CA ASP A 131 -1.73 18.80 3.91
C ASP A 131 -1.14 18.78 2.49
N ALA A 132 -0.08 17.99 2.28
CA ALA A 132 0.56 17.80 0.98
C ALA A 132 0.03 16.58 0.18
N GLY A 133 -1.14 16.04 0.56
CA GLY A 133 -1.75 14.86 -0.05
C GLY A 133 -1.45 13.56 0.69
N TRP A 134 -1.73 12.44 0.05
CA TRP A 134 -1.50 11.12 0.63
C TRP A 134 0.00 10.77 0.71
N ARG A 135 0.41 10.15 1.83
CA ARG A 135 1.77 9.65 2.06
C ARG A 135 1.74 8.21 2.55
N ILE A 136 2.65 7.40 2.07
CA ILE A 136 2.81 6.01 2.47
C ILE A 136 3.46 5.97 3.86
N ARG A 137 2.82 5.28 4.81
CA ARG A 137 3.30 5.11 6.19
C ARG A 137 3.86 3.73 6.46
N ALA A 138 3.34 2.72 5.78
CA ALA A 138 3.87 1.39 5.89
C ALA A 138 3.79 0.68 4.55
N ILE A 139 4.80 -0.11 4.26
CA ILE A 139 4.83 -1.05 3.15
C ILE A 139 5.13 -2.42 3.74
N HIS A 140 4.36 -3.42 3.33
CA HIS A 140 4.71 -4.81 3.57
C HIS A 140 4.79 -5.54 2.24
N TRP A 141 5.94 -6.13 1.97
CA TRP A 141 6.16 -6.99 0.83
C TRP A 141 6.43 -8.43 1.26
N SER A 142 5.86 -9.34 0.51
CA SER A 142 6.18 -10.76 0.57
C SER A 142 6.21 -11.35 -0.82
N SER A 143 7.03 -12.37 -1.03
CA SER A 143 7.12 -13.04 -2.33
C SER A 143 7.41 -14.53 -2.18
N ARG A 144 7.04 -15.27 -3.24
CA ARG A 144 7.41 -16.67 -3.41
C ARG A 144 7.89 -16.91 -4.83
N ARG A 145 8.75 -17.89 -5.03
CA ARG A 145 9.12 -18.36 -6.37
C ARG A 145 7.95 -19.09 -7.02
N LEU A 146 7.85 -18.96 -8.33
CA LEU A 146 6.93 -19.71 -9.18
C LEU A 146 7.61 -20.95 -9.75
#